data_d18e0c324a0e0e03a0f048c7dfb6341f
#
_entry.id   d18e0c324a0e0e03a0f048c7dfb6341f
#
_cell.length_a   1.000
_cell.length_b   1.000
_cell.length_c   1.000
_cell.angle_alpha   90.00
_cell.angle_beta   90.00
_cell.angle_gamma   90.00
#
_symmetry.space_group_name_H-M   'P 1'
#
loop_
_entity.id
_entity.type
_entity.pdbx_description
1 polymer ?
#
loop_
_entity_poly.entity_id
_entity_poly.type
_entity_poly.pdbx_seq_one_letter_code
_entity_poly.pdbx_strand_id
1 'polypeptide(L)'
;MAPSFFLPFLVAASATLLSPGQATGLSTELQSVLKNTHGGNEYGYPTDFTRGIMPIPVHSHNDYWRDIPFYTGLSKGCVSTEADVWLYNGTLYVGHDESSLTEERTFESLYVNPMLDVLRRQNPQTRFVTSPTKNGVFDTTTAQTLYFFVDVKTSGPETFEAAISALEPLRKEGYLTTLKDNKTVTSGPITVIGTGNTPFDMVGPVANRDYFFDAHLDALEEHPEITSLISPIASTSFQQAVGPVTYSDDDAVLSDEQLATLRSQISTAKERGIGARYWETPYYPIRTRNAVWRTLLQEGVALLNADDLDAVAAYF
;
A
#
# COMPACT_ATOMS: atom_id res chain seq x y z
N MET A 1 -68.26 19.46 -57.93
CA MET A 1 -67.15 20.13 -57.27
C MET A 1 -67.44 20.11 -55.79
N ALA A 2 -66.81 19.27 -55.03
CA ALA A 2 -66.99 19.17 -53.57
C ALA A 2 -65.68 19.67 -52.93
N PRO A 3 -65.74 20.50 -51.88
CA PRO A 3 -64.54 20.95 -51.18
C PRO A 3 -64.10 19.94 -50.14
N SER A 4 -62.82 19.63 -50.16
CA SER A 4 -62.14 18.81 -49.14
C SER A 4 -61.97 19.57 -47.84
N PHE A 5 -62.44 19.01 -46.73
CA PHE A 5 -62.17 19.47 -45.39
C PHE A 5 -60.90 18.80 -44.86
N PHE A 6 -59.87 19.58 -44.61
CA PHE A 6 -58.71 19.16 -43.80
C PHE A 6 -59.01 19.38 -42.33
N LEU A 7 -58.99 18.30 -41.56
CA LEU A 7 -59.02 18.35 -40.08
C LEU A 7 -57.56 18.44 -39.60
N PRO A 8 -57.19 19.39 -38.68
CA PRO A 8 -55.88 19.40 -38.08
C PRO A 8 -55.87 18.38 -36.92
N PHE A 9 -54.90 17.50 -36.94
CA PHE A 9 -54.58 16.66 -35.80
C PHE A 9 -53.92 17.52 -34.69
N LEU A 10 -54.65 17.64 -33.59
CA LEU A 10 -54.13 18.21 -32.35
C LEU A 10 -53.25 17.14 -31.68
N VAL A 11 -51.93 17.28 -31.73
CA VAL A 11 -51.04 16.48 -30.89
C VAL A 11 -51.05 17.14 -29.50
N ALA A 12 -51.72 16.50 -28.58
CA ALA A 12 -51.66 16.90 -27.17
C ALA A 12 -50.31 16.44 -26.59
N ALA A 13 -49.39 17.38 -26.45
CA ALA A 13 -48.17 17.16 -25.69
C ALA A 13 -48.51 17.05 -24.21
N SER A 14 -48.55 15.83 -23.69
CA SER A 14 -48.66 15.59 -22.25
C SER A 14 -47.32 15.99 -21.61
N ALA A 15 -47.24 17.20 -21.09
CA ALA A 15 -46.16 17.60 -20.21
C ALA A 15 -46.33 16.86 -18.88
N THR A 16 -45.61 15.77 -18.71
CA THR A 16 -45.42 15.17 -17.38
C THR A 16 -44.59 16.13 -16.55
N LEU A 17 -45.23 16.79 -15.61
CA LEU A 17 -44.57 17.55 -14.55
C LEU A 17 -43.74 16.60 -13.73
N LEU A 18 -42.43 16.61 -13.95
CA LEU A 18 -41.44 15.94 -13.08
C LEU A 18 -41.52 16.57 -11.69
N SER A 19 -41.82 15.79 -10.68
CA SER A 19 -41.83 16.20 -9.29
C SER A 19 -40.48 16.81 -8.90
N PRO A 20 -40.44 17.90 -8.12
CA PRO A 20 -39.15 18.59 -7.80
C PRO A 20 -38.14 17.78 -7.00
N GLY A 21 -38.44 16.55 -6.63
CA GLY A 21 -37.52 15.66 -5.87
C GLY A 21 -36.69 14.70 -6.72
N GLN A 22 -36.81 14.68 -8.04
CA GLN A 22 -36.07 13.75 -8.91
C GLN A 22 -34.93 14.38 -9.74
N ALA A 23 -34.65 15.65 -9.53
CA ALA A 23 -33.58 16.34 -10.29
C ALA A 23 -32.19 16.27 -9.66
N THR A 24 -31.99 15.47 -8.64
CA THR A 24 -30.68 15.32 -8.00
C THR A 24 -30.06 13.97 -8.35
N GLY A 25 -29.42 13.93 -9.42
CA GLY A 25 -28.62 12.78 -9.80
C GLY A 25 -28.76 12.62 -11.29
N LEU A 26 -27.75 12.98 -11.99
CA LEU A 26 -27.46 12.42 -13.29
C LEU A 26 -27.48 10.90 -13.14
N SER A 27 -28.69 10.30 -13.16
CA SER A 27 -28.74 8.87 -13.35
C SER A 27 -28.27 8.64 -14.77
N THR A 28 -26.98 8.40 -14.90
CA THR A 28 -26.47 7.84 -16.12
C THR A 28 -27.30 6.59 -16.40
N GLU A 29 -27.49 6.25 -17.64
CA GLU A 29 -28.16 5.02 -18.06
C GLU A 29 -27.67 3.81 -17.24
N LEU A 30 -26.37 3.75 -16.95
CA LEU A 30 -25.74 2.75 -16.10
C LEU A 30 -26.24 2.75 -14.65
N GLN A 31 -26.44 3.91 -14.04
CA GLN A 31 -26.99 3.99 -12.69
C GLN A 31 -28.45 3.53 -12.63
N SER A 32 -29.21 3.81 -13.69
CA SER A 32 -30.58 3.33 -13.83
C SER A 32 -30.61 1.80 -13.96
N VAL A 33 -29.71 1.22 -14.74
CA VAL A 33 -29.56 -0.23 -14.85
C VAL A 33 -29.24 -0.84 -13.50
N LEU A 34 -28.24 -0.31 -12.76
CA LEU A 34 -27.85 -0.81 -11.44
C LEU A 34 -28.96 -0.70 -10.40
N LYS A 35 -29.76 0.39 -10.40
CA LYS A 35 -30.91 0.53 -9.53
C LYS A 35 -31.99 -0.52 -9.79
N ASN A 36 -32.13 -0.99 -10.99
CA ASN A 36 -33.08 -2.00 -11.39
C ASN A 36 -32.62 -3.43 -11.12
N THR A 37 -31.39 -3.65 -10.69
CA THR A 37 -30.87 -5.00 -10.36
C THR A 37 -31.36 -5.54 -9.03
N HIS A 38 -31.97 -4.70 -8.20
CA HIS A 38 -32.43 -5.05 -6.85
C HIS A 38 -31.36 -5.73 -5.97
N GLY A 39 -30.06 -5.50 -6.28
CA GLY A 39 -28.95 -6.14 -5.60
C GLY A 39 -28.78 -7.63 -5.91
N GLY A 40 -29.27 -8.08 -7.08
CA GLY A 40 -29.11 -9.47 -7.51
C GLY A 40 -27.64 -9.90 -7.52
N ASN A 41 -27.36 -11.08 -6.96
CA ASN A 41 -25.99 -11.61 -6.84
C ASN A 41 -25.32 -11.85 -8.21
N GLU A 42 -26.12 -12.05 -9.25
CA GLU A 42 -25.65 -12.26 -10.65
C GLU A 42 -24.93 -11.03 -11.25
N TYR A 43 -25.14 -9.86 -10.67
CA TYR A 43 -24.50 -8.61 -11.09
C TYR A 43 -23.26 -8.24 -10.28
N GLY A 44 -23.03 -8.95 -9.17
CA GLY A 44 -21.85 -8.77 -8.33
C GLY A 44 -20.64 -9.52 -8.92
N TYR A 45 -19.56 -8.78 -9.26
CA TYR A 45 -18.32 -9.42 -9.65
C TYR A 45 -17.50 -9.77 -8.38
N PRO A 46 -17.12 -11.05 -8.19
CA PRO A 46 -16.58 -11.51 -6.90
C PRO A 46 -15.32 -10.81 -6.41
N THR A 47 -14.47 -10.30 -7.33
CA THR A 47 -13.18 -9.68 -7.02
C THR A 47 -13.15 -8.18 -7.38
N ASP A 48 -14.26 -7.47 -7.27
CA ASP A 48 -14.35 -6.06 -7.70
C ASP A 48 -13.87 -5.04 -6.66
N PHE A 49 -13.49 -5.49 -5.48
CA PHE A 49 -13.17 -4.59 -4.35
C PHE A 49 -12.06 -3.57 -4.66
N THR A 50 -11.02 -4.00 -5.39
CA THR A 50 -9.90 -3.12 -5.79
C THR A 50 -9.81 -2.91 -7.30
N ARG A 51 -10.85 -3.28 -8.06
CA ARG A 51 -10.83 -3.31 -9.53
C ARG A 51 -10.43 -2.00 -10.20
N GLY A 52 -10.78 -0.88 -9.63
CA GLY A 52 -10.44 0.46 -10.18
C GLY A 52 -9.12 1.03 -9.66
N ILE A 53 -8.35 0.28 -8.86
CA ILE A 53 -7.16 0.77 -8.20
C ILE A 53 -5.92 0.27 -8.93
N MET A 54 -5.09 1.20 -9.42
CA MET A 54 -3.79 0.87 -10.00
C MET A 54 -2.73 0.91 -8.90
N PRO A 55 -1.91 -0.15 -8.76
CA PRO A 55 -0.79 -0.11 -7.81
C PRO A 55 0.26 0.89 -8.23
N ILE A 56 0.75 1.68 -7.28
CA ILE A 56 1.82 2.66 -7.44
C ILE A 56 2.94 2.36 -6.44
N PRO A 57 4.21 2.62 -6.79
CA PRO A 57 5.37 2.29 -5.95
C PRO A 57 5.51 3.27 -4.76
N VAL A 58 4.48 3.32 -3.94
CA VAL A 58 4.39 4.23 -2.79
C VAL A 58 4.27 3.42 -1.51
N HIS A 59 5.00 3.86 -0.48
CA HIS A 59 4.86 3.42 0.89
C HIS A 59 3.99 4.41 1.66
N SER A 60 2.85 3.93 2.19
CA SER A 60 2.01 4.69 3.11
C SER A 60 2.72 4.79 4.46
N HIS A 61 3.54 5.83 4.64
CA HIS A 61 4.29 6.10 5.86
C HIS A 61 3.36 6.55 6.98
N ASN A 62 3.60 6.12 8.20
CA ASN A 62 2.70 6.36 9.33
C ASN A 62 1.23 6.02 9.00
N ASP A 63 1.03 4.90 8.35
CA ASP A 63 -0.30 4.50 7.83
C ASP A 63 -1.38 4.48 8.91
N TYR A 64 -1.02 4.17 10.14
CA TYR A 64 -1.91 4.20 11.32
C TYR A 64 -2.50 5.60 11.64
N TRP A 65 -1.99 6.68 11.03
CA TRP A 65 -2.58 8.02 11.11
C TRP A 65 -3.75 8.24 10.15
N ARG A 66 -3.93 7.34 9.17
CA ARG A 66 -5.04 7.44 8.22
C ARG A 66 -6.38 7.31 8.92
N ASP A 67 -7.42 7.90 8.33
CA ASP A 67 -8.80 7.77 8.84
C ASP A 67 -9.17 6.30 9.01
N ILE A 68 -8.80 5.47 8.02
CA ILE A 68 -8.94 4.02 8.09
C ILE A 68 -7.60 3.40 7.65
N PRO A 69 -6.73 3.05 8.62
CA PRO A 69 -5.44 2.43 8.35
C PRO A 69 -5.53 1.25 7.39
N PHE A 70 -4.50 0.99 6.61
CA PHE A 70 -4.44 0.02 5.54
C PHE A 70 -5.38 0.34 4.36
N TYR A 71 -6.70 0.48 4.60
CA TYR A 71 -7.67 0.71 3.53
C TYR A 71 -7.48 2.05 2.82
N THR A 72 -7.10 3.10 3.54
CA THR A 72 -6.82 4.40 2.91
C THR A 72 -5.61 4.29 1.99
N GLY A 73 -4.51 3.70 2.43
CA GLY A 73 -3.33 3.45 1.60
C GLY A 73 -3.64 2.58 0.38
N LEU A 74 -4.36 1.48 0.60
CA LEU A 74 -4.82 0.59 -0.48
C LEU A 74 -5.67 1.33 -1.52
N SER A 75 -6.59 2.20 -1.09
CA SER A 75 -7.47 2.96 -1.99
C SER A 75 -6.71 3.93 -2.89
N LYS A 76 -5.51 4.34 -2.49
CA LYS A 76 -4.60 5.19 -3.28
C LYS A 76 -3.62 4.39 -4.15
N GLY A 77 -3.67 3.07 -4.08
CA GLY A 77 -2.79 2.18 -4.84
C GLY A 77 -1.42 1.93 -4.19
N CYS A 78 -1.20 2.33 -2.93
CA CYS A 78 0.07 2.11 -2.26
C CYS A 78 0.43 0.61 -2.20
N VAL A 79 1.58 0.23 -2.76
CA VAL A 79 2.07 -1.16 -2.70
C VAL A 79 2.80 -1.49 -1.40
N SER A 80 2.83 -0.54 -0.47
CA SER A 80 3.49 -0.71 0.82
C SER A 80 2.74 0.06 1.92
N THR A 81 2.70 -0.52 3.11
CA THR A 81 2.07 0.05 4.31
C THR A 81 2.90 -0.25 5.55
N GLU A 82 2.68 0.48 6.64
CA GLU A 82 3.45 0.42 7.86
C GLU A 82 2.57 0.34 9.10
N ALA A 83 3.00 -0.46 10.08
CA ALA A 83 2.42 -0.53 11.41
C ALA A 83 3.50 -0.40 12.47
N ASP A 84 3.43 0.64 13.29
CA ASP A 84 4.26 0.82 14.48
C ASP A 84 3.65 0.03 15.64
N VAL A 85 4.35 -1.01 16.11
CA VAL A 85 3.81 -1.96 17.07
C VAL A 85 4.46 -1.84 18.45
N TRP A 86 3.61 -1.80 19.47
CA TRP A 86 3.95 -1.69 20.87
C TRP A 86 3.40 -2.89 21.64
N LEU A 87 4.26 -3.66 22.27
CA LEU A 87 3.83 -4.84 23.05
C LEU A 87 3.57 -4.48 24.51
N TYR A 88 2.32 -4.63 24.94
CA TYR A 88 1.92 -4.52 26.33
C TYR A 88 0.99 -5.67 26.73
N ASN A 89 1.34 -6.37 27.80
CA ASN A 89 0.54 -7.48 28.35
C ASN A 89 0.12 -8.54 27.30
N GLY A 90 1.00 -8.81 26.33
CA GLY A 90 0.75 -9.80 25.27
C GLY A 90 -0.10 -9.31 24.12
N THR A 91 -0.52 -8.04 24.10
CA THR A 91 -1.26 -7.39 23.01
C THR A 91 -0.34 -6.43 22.27
N LEU A 92 -0.38 -6.45 20.94
CA LEU A 92 0.31 -5.50 20.08
C LEU A 92 -0.62 -4.34 19.76
N TYR A 93 -0.33 -3.18 20.34
CA TYR A 93 -1.02 -1.92 20.04
C TYR A 93 -0.32 -1.17 18.93
N VAL A 94 -1.07 -0.31 18.21
CA VAL A 94 -0.55 0.42 17.06
C VAL A 94 -0.68 1.92 17.25
N GLY A 95 0.44 2.63 17.12
CA GLY A 95 0.51 4.09 17.20
C GLY A 95 1.94 4.59 17.11
N HIS A 96 2.12 5.88 16.84
CA HIS A 96 3.44 6.50 16.68
C HIS A 96 4.21 6.56 18.01
N ASP A 97 3.51 6.86 19.07
CA ASP A 97 4.03 6.95 20.44
C ASP A 97 3.02 6.38 21.45
N GLU A 98 3.46 6.17 22.68
CA GLU A 98 2.65 5.58 23.75
C GLU A 98 1.36 6.36 24.02
N SER A 99 1.38 7.69 23.86
CA SER A 99 0.21 8.55 24.12
C SER A 99 -0.91 8.39 23.09
N SER A 100 -0.61 7.79 21.94
CA SER A 100 -1.56 7.53 20.85
C SER A 100 -2.19 6.14 20.91
N LEU A 101 -1.80 5.29 21.85
CA LEU A 101 -2.31 3.92 21.96
C LEU A 101 -3.71 3.89 22.59
N THR A 102 -4.57 3.04 22.07
CA THR A 102 -5.90 2.73 22.62
C THR A 102 -6.17 1.23 22.55
N GLU A 103 -7.11 0.74 23.38
CA GLU A 103 -7.42 -0.70 23.46
C GLU A 103 -7.94 -1.28 22.16
N GLU A 104 -8.62 -0.47 21.33
CA GLU A 104 -9.22 -0.91 20.07
C GLU A 104 -8.22 -0.96 18.89
N ARG A 105 -7.13 -0.20 19.00
CA ARG A 105 -6.14 -0.05 17.92
C ARG A 105 -5.01 -1.06 18.07
N THR A 106 -5.31 -2.30 17.70
CA THR A 106 -4.33 -3.40 17.75
C THR A 106 -3.79 -3.74 16.35
N PHE A 107 -2.67 -4.43 16.32
CA PHE A 107 -2.06 -4.93 15.07
C PHE A 107 -3.04 -5.81 14.29
N GLU A 108 -3.78 -6.67 15.00
CA GLU A 108 -4.79 -7.52 14.39
C GLU A 108 -5.96 -6.73 13.84
N SER A 109 -6.49 -5.76 14.61
CA SER A 109 -7.70 -5.01 14.23
C SER A 109 -7.46 -4.07 13.06
N LEU A 110 -6.28 -3.44 12.98
CA LEU A 110 -5.97 -2.43 11.97
C LEU A 110 -5.31 -2.99 10.70
N TYR A 111 -4.61 -4.13 10.81
CA TYR A 111 -3.81 -4.65 9.69
C TYR A 111 -4.08 -6.11 9.36
N VAL A 112 -3.88 -7.06 10.29
CA VAL A 112 -3.94 -8.49 9.97
C VAL A 112 -5.34 -8.89 9.48
N ASN A 113 -6.39 -8.52 10.22
CA ASN A 113 -7.77 -8.84 9.84
C ASN A 113 -8.23 -8.11 8.57
N PRO A 114 -7.96 -6.80 8.39
CA PRO A 114 -8.23 -6.10 7.13
C PRO A 114 -7.54 -6.72 5.91
N MET A 115 -6.25 -7.04 6.02
CA MET A 115 -5.51 -7.71 4.94
C MET A 115 -6.12 -9.06 4.59
N LEU A 116 -6.45 -9.85 5.61
CA LEU A 116 -7.07 -11.17 5.44
C LEU A 116 -8.45 -11.05 4.76
N ASP A 117 -9.27 -10.05 5.13
CA ASP A 117 -10.56 -9.79 4.49
C ASP A 117 -10.39 -9.46 3.00
N VAL A 118 -9.50 -8.53 2.66
CA VAL A 118 -9.22 -8.17 1.26
C VAL A 118 -8.71 -9.38 0.48
N LEU A 119 -7.75 -10.13 1.02
CA LEU A 119 -7.19 -11.29 0.34
C LEU A 119 -8.21 -12.41 0.14
N ARG A 120 -9.13 -12.62 1.07
CA ARG A 120 -10.23 -13.56 0.89
C ARG A 120 -11.21 -13.14 -0.19
N ARG A 121 -11.47 -11.84 -0.34
CA ARG A 121 -12.27 -11.28 -1.45
C ARG A 121 -11.57 -11.50 -2.80
N GLN A 122 -10.24 -11.34 -2.85
CA GLN A 122 -9.45 -11.55 -4.07
C GLN A 122 -9.22 -13.05 -4.39
N ASN A 123 -9.44 -13.93 -3.43
CA ASN A 123 -9.23 -15.38 -3.55
C ASN A 123 -10.50 -16.16 -3.15
N PRO A 124 -11.66 -15.92 -3.77
CA PRO A 124 -12.91 -16.55 -3.38
C PRO A 124 -12.86 -18.06 -3.58
N GLN A 125 -13.36 -18.81 -2.60
CA GLN A 125 -13.51 -20.26 -2.71
C GLN A 125 -14.87 -20.58 -3.33
N THR A 126 -14.86 -21.12 -4.54
CA THR A 126 -16.08 -21.46 -5.27
C THR A 126 -15.95 -22.85 -5.89
N ARG A 127 -17.06 -23.41 -6.38
CA ARG A 127 -17.04 -24.68 -7.13
C ARG A 127 -16.21 -24.66 -8.41
N PHE A 128 -15.82 -23.47 -8.87
CA PHE A 128 -15.03 -23.27 -10.10
C PHE A 128 -13.54 -23.14 -9.81
N VAL A 129 -13.16 -22.95 -8.54
CA VAL A 129 -11.77 -22.86 -8.11
C VAL A 129 -11.31 -24.22 -7.68
N THR A 130 -10.56 -24.90 -8.54
CA THR A 130 -10.05 -26.26 -8.29
C THR A 130 -8.81 -26.30 -7.39
N SER A 131 -8.12 -25.18 -7.28
CA SER A 131 -6.95 -25.00 -6.40
C SER A 131 -6.98 -23.59 -5.80
N PRO A 132 -6.61 -23.40 -4.52
CA PRO A 132 -6.57 -22.08 -3.91
C PRO A 132 -5.69 -21.13 -4.72
N THR A 133 -6.24 -19.96 -5.04
CA THR A 133 -5.48 -18.85 -5.67
C THR A 133 -4.70 -18.07 -4.62
N LYS A 134 -3.68 -17.35 -5.06
CA LYS A 134 -2.81 -16.50 -4.22
C LYS A 134 -2.69 -15.12 -4.85
N ASN A 135 -3.83 -14.55 -5.26
CA ASN A 135 -3.90 -13.20 -5.78
C ASN A 135 -3.56 -12.20 -4.68
N GLY A 136 -2.80 -11.17 -5.01
CA GLY A 136 -2.52 -10.03 -4.15
C GLY A 136 -3.74 -9.14 -3.94
N VAL A 137 -3.53 -8.02 -3.25
CA VAL A 137 -4.61 -7.10 -2.86
C VAL A 137 -5.17 -6.28 -4.03
N PHE A 138 -4.48 -6.24 -5.18
CA PHE A 138 -4.89 -5.47 -6.35
C PHE A 138 -5.45 -6.38 -7.45
N ASP A 139 -6.71 -6.19 -7.81
CA ASP A 139 -7.34 -6.94 -8.90
C ASP A 139 -6.70 -6.64 -10.27
N THR A 140 -6.23 -5.41 -10.47
CA THR A 140 -5.55 -4.97 -11.69
C THR A 140 -4.17 -5.63 -11.90
N THR A 141 -3.51 -6.08 -10.81
CA THR A 141 -2.18 -6.67 -10.83
C THR A 141 -2.06 -7.71 -9.72
N THR A 142 -2.65 -8.87 -9.93
CA THR A 142 -2.79 -9.91 -8.89
C THR A 142 -1.48 -10.52 -8.39
N ALA A 143 -0.38 -10.37 -9.14
CA ALA A 143 0.95 -10.81 -8.74
C ALA A 143 1.71 -9.79 -7.90
N GLN A 144 1.19 -8.54 -7.76
CA GLN A 144 1.82 -7.52 -6.93
C GLN A 144 1.73 -7.90 -5.46
N THR A 145 2.88 -8.10 -4.81
CA THR A 145 2.94 -8.22 -3.34
C THR A 145 2.70 -6.87 -2.69
N LEU A 146 2.04 -6.87 -1.54
CA LEU A 146 2.01 -5.71 -0.65
C LEU A 146 3.17 -5.85 0.34
N TYR A 147 4.06 -4.87 0.39
CA TYR A 147 5.12 -4.79 1.40
C TYR A 147 4.51 -4.27 2.70
N PHE A 148 4.57 -5.09 3.73
CA PHE A 148 4.05 -4.76 5.04
C PHE A 148 5.20 -4.55 6.03
N PHE A 149 5.49 -3.29 6.34
CA PHE A 149 6.50 -2.92 7.32
C PHE A 149 5.91 -3.01 8.72
N VAL A 150 6.60 -3.72 9.59
CA VAL A 150 6.27 -3.84 11.01
C VAL A 150 7.39 -3.17 11.80
N ASP A 151 7.12 -1.95 12.27
CA ASP A 151 8.07 -1.16 13.04
C ASP A 151 7.94 -1.51 14.52
N VAL A 152 8.93 -2.20 15.04
CA VAL A 152 9.00 -2.68 16.43
C VAL A 152 9.44 -1.55 17.34
N LYS A 153 8.56 -1.06 18.21
CA LYS A 153 8.80 0.10 19.07
C LYS A 153 9.25 -0.25 20.50
N THR A 154 8.84 -1.40 21.02
CA THR A 154 9.22 -1.89 22.34
C THR A 154 10.41 -2.86 22.28
N SER A 155 10.62 -3.69 23.32
CA SER A 155 11.69 -4.70 23.35
C SER A 155 11.69 -5.54 22.06
N GLY A 156 12.81 -5.51 21.35
CA GLY A 156 12.92 -6.11 20.02
C GLY A 156 12.51 -7.58 19.97
N PRO A 157 13.14 -8.48 20.76
CA PRO A 157 12.86 -9.92 20.67
C PRO A 157 11.40 -10.26 20.99
N GLU A 158 10.88 -9.82 22.12
CA GLU A 158 9.53 -10.18 22.56
C GLU A 158 8.45 -9.59 21.64
N THR A 159 8.64 -8.35 21.19
CA THR A 159 7.68 -7.67 20.32
C THR A 159 7.69 -8.28 18.94
N PHE A 160 8.87 -8.62 18.42
CA PHE A 160 9.00 -9.25 17.13
C PHE A 160 8.39 -10.67 17.12
N GLU A 161 8.64 -11.48 18.15
CA GLU A 161 7.97 -12.79 18.29
C GLU A 161 6.45 -12.68 18.34
N ALA A 162 5.93 -11.70 19.08
CA ALA A 162 4.50 -11.44 19.14
C ALA A 162 3.95 -11.03 17.77
N ALA A 163 4.65 -10.16 17.03
CA ALA A 163 4.26 -9.73 15.68
C ALA A 163 4.23 -10.92 14.69
N ILE A 164 5.26 -11.76 14.69
CA ILE A 164 5.31 -12.95 13.84
C ILE A 164 4.19 -13.94 14.20
N SER A 165 3.88 -14.08 15.49
CA SER A 165 2.77 -14.93 15.95
C SER A 165 1.41 -14.38 15.48
N ALA A 166 1.21 -13.08 15.55
CA ALA A 166 -0.04 -12.43 15.11
C ALA A 166 -0.31 -12.56 13.60
N LEU A 167 0.72 -12.84 12.79
CA LEU A 167 0.59 -13.10 11.35
C LEU A 167 0.04 -14.51 11.02
N GLU A 168 -0.19 -15.36 12.01
CA GLU A 168 -0.64 -16.75 11.81
C GLU A 168 -1.90 -16.90 10.93
N PRO A 169 -2.93 -16.00 10.98
CA PRO A 169 -4.07 -16.10 10.08
C PRO A 169 -3.68 -15.96 8.60
N LEU A 170 -2.74 -15.07 8.25
CA LEU A 170 -2.22 -14.90 6.89
C LEU A 170 -1.35 -16.09 6.48
N ARG A 171 -0.55 -16.60 7.41
CA ARG A 171 0.34 -17.76 7.20
C ARG A 171 -0.46 -19.03 6.90
N LYS A 172 -1.51 -19.31 7.66
CA LYS A 172 -2.40 -20.47 7.44
C LYS A 172 -3.03 -20.49 6.06
N GLU A 173 -3.43 -19.35 5.56
CA GLU A 173 -3.97 -19.20 4.20
C GLU A 173 -2.87 -19.23 3.13
N GLY A 174 -1.57 -19.18 3.53
CA GLY A 174 -0.42 -19.18 2.65
C GLY A 174 -0.29 -17.88 1.85
N TYR A 175 -0.62 -16.75 2.45
CA TYR A 175 -0.55 -15.44 1.82
C TYR A 175 0.78 -14.72 2.02
N LEU A 176 1.68 -15.25 2.86
CA LEU A 176 2.97 -14.64 3.11
C LEU A 176 4.02 -15.05 2.08
N THR A 177 4.87 -14.11 1.66
CA THR A 177 6.10 -14.43 0.94
C THR A 177 7.02 -15.24 1.84
N THR A 178 7.57 -16.33 1.32
CA THR A 178 8.42 -17.25 2.10
C THR A 178 9.82 -17.36 1.54
N LEU A 179 10.81 -17.49 2.41
CA LEU A 179 12.15 -17.96 2.08
C LEU A 179 12.33 -19.39 2.57
N LYS A 180 12.89 -20.23 1.71
CA LYS A 180 13.23 -21.62 2.05
C LYS A 180 14.71 -21.92 1.80
N ASP A 181 15.33 -22.58 2.77
CA ASP A 181 16.72 -23.08 2.74
C ASP A 181 17.74 -21.95 2.39
N ASN A 182 17.48 -20.73 2.80
CA ASN A 182 18.27 -19.52 2.45
C ASN A 182 18.52 -19.38 0.93
N LYS A 183 17.63 -19.86 0.09
CA LYS A 183 17.85 -19.88 -1.38
C LYS A 183 16.62 -19.50 -2.18
N THR A 184 15.46 -20.04 -1.82
CA THR A 184 14.28 -19.96 -2.66
C THR A 184 13.25 -19.05 -2.04
N VAL A 185 12.99 -17.91 -2.68
CA VAL A 185 11.87 -17.03 -2.33
C VAL A 185 10.66 -17.47 -3.13
N THR A 186 9.55 -17.72 -2.45
CA THR A 186 8.24 -17.87 -3.08
C THR A 186 7.41 -16.64 -2.74
N SER A 187 7.15 -15.82 -3.76
CA SER A 187 6.34 -14.61 -3.58
C SER A 187 4.93 -14.95 -3.18
N GLY A 188 4.44 -14.28 -2.15
CA GLY A 188 3.06 -14.30 -1.69
C GLY A 188 2.41 -12.91 -1.85
N PRO A 189 1.10 -12.85 -1.61
CA PRO A 189 0.35 -11.58 -1.56
C PRO A 189 0.92 -10.52 -0.64
N ILE A 190 1.52 -10.92 0.48
CA ILE A 190 2.11 -10.05 1.50
C ILE A 190 3.58 -10.41 1.71
N THR A 191 4.44 -9.41 1.66
CA THR A 191 5.85 -9.51 2.06
C THR A 191 6.07 -8.71 3.34
N VAL A 192 6.27 -9.40 4.45
CA VAL A 192 6.46 -8.79 5.78
C VAL A 192 7.91 -8.37 5.96
N ILE A 193 8.14 -7.14 6.39
CA ILE A 193 9.47 -6.56 6.62
C ILE A 193 9.50 -5.95 8.02
N GLY A 194 10.35 -6.50 8.88
CA GLY A 194 10.58 -5.97 10.22
C GLY A 194 11.57 -4.80 10.18
N THR A 195 11.20 -3.70 10.82
CA THR A 195 12.02 -2.48 10.97
C THR A 195 12.04 -2.01 12.43
N GLY A 196 12.60 -0.85 12.72
CA GLY A 196 12.74 -0.34 14.08
C GLY A 196 13.64 -1.23 14.93
N ASN A 197 13.13 -1.66 16.10
CA ASN A 197 13.87 -2.53 17.03
C ASN A 197 13.85 -4.02 16.63
N THR A 198 13.49 -4.35 15.39
CA THR A 198 13.54 -5.74 14.90
C THR A 198 14.96 -6.32 15.00
N PRO A 199 15.16 -7.43 15.72
CA PRO A 199 16.50 -7.99 15.90
C PRO A 199 16.99 -8.69 14.61
N PHE A 200 18.13 -8.28 14.09
CA PHE A 200 18.72 -8.88 12.88
C PHE A 200 19.00 -10.38 13.05
N ASP A 201 19.47 -10.80 14.23
CA ASP A 201 19.79 -12.19 14.54
C ASP A 201 18.58 -13.12 14.59
N MET A 202 17.38 -12.57 14.70
CA MET A 202 16.12 -13.32 14.56
C MET A 202 15.62 -13.42 13.13
N VAL A 203 16.25 -12.72 12.17
CA VAL A 203 15.86 -12.73 10.75
C VAL A 203 16.98 -13.28 9.86
N GLY A 204 18.14 -12.64 9.87
CA GLY A 204 19.25 -12.94 8.95
C GLY A 204 19.68 -14.41 8.93
N PRO A 205 19.93 -15.06 10.08
CA PRO A 205 20.36 -16.46 10.16
C PRO A 205 19.25 -17.50 9.91
N VAL A 206 17.97 -17.09 9.93
CA VAL A 206 16.83 -18.04 9.85
C VAL A 206 16.61 -18.51 8.42
N ALA A 207 16.93 -19.76 8.16
CA ALA A 207 16.94 -20.36 6.82
C ALA A 207 15.55 -20.51 6.17
N ASN A 208 14.52 -20.70 7.00
CA ASN A 208 13.14 -20.88 6.57
C ASN A 208 12.27 -19.88 7.34
N ARG A 209 11.70 -18.90 6.64
CA ARG A 209 10.92 -17.84 7.25
C ARG A 209 9.93 -17.22 6.27
N ASP A 210 9.01 -16.46 6.79
CA ASP A 210 8.00 -15.70 6.03
C ASP A 210 7.98 -14.22 6.43
N TYR A 211 9.13 -13.71 6.86
CA TYR A 211 9.39 -12.32 7.20
C TYR A 211 10.83 -11.96 6.81
N PHE A 212 11.07 -10.66 6.59
CA PHE A 212 12.32 -10.12 6.09
C PHE A 212 12.76 -8.95 6.97
N PHE A 213 13.94 -8.43 6.71
CA PHE A 213 14.56 -7.35 7.49
C PHE A 213 14.62 -6.07 6.66
N ASP A 214 14.39 -4.92 7.28
CA ASP A 214 14.65 -3.60 6.69
C ASP A 214 16.09 -3.20 6.99
N ALA A 215 17.01 -3.48 6.08
CA ALA A 215 18.41 -3.14 6.25
C ALA A 215 18.64 -1.63 6.12
N HIS A 216 19.70 -1.13 6.75
CA HIS A 216 20.15 0.24 6.59
C HIS A 216 20.72 0.46 5.19
N LEU A 217 20.01 1.24 4.37
CA LEU A 217 20.40 1.50 2.97
C LEU A 217 21.76 2.17 2.86
N ASP A 218 22.04 3.11 3.75
CA ASP A 218 23.30 3.87 3.82
C ASP A 218 24.49 3.05 4.34
N ALA A 219 24.24 1.90 4.96
CA ALA A 219 25.26 1.00 5.48
C ALA A 219 25.43 -0.30 4.66
N LEU A 220 24.74 -0.46 3.54
CA LEU A 220 24.79 -1.70 2.76
C LEU A 220 26.21 -2.05 2.28
N GLU A 221 27.05 -1.06 1.96
CA GLU A 221 28.42 -1.31 1.52
C GLU A 221 29.25 -2.00 2.60
N GLU A 222 29.00 -1.69 3.87
CA GLU A 222 29.68 -2.27 5.03
C GLU A 222 29.16 -3.68 5.38
N HIS A 223 28.00 -4.07 4.83
CA HIS A 223 27.31 -5.33 5.09
C HIS A 223 27.10 -6.15 3.82
N PRO A 224 28.17 -6.74 3.24
CA PRO A 224 28.09 -7.51 1.98
C PRO A 224 27.25 -8.79 2.10
N GLU A 225 27.03 -9.29 3.30
CA GLU A 225 26.17 -10.46 3.58
C GLU A 225 24.69 -10.17 3.37
N ILE A 226 24.26 -8.89 3.39
CA ILE A 226 22.86 -8.50 3.18
C ILE A 226 22.54 -8.53 1.69
N THR A 227 21.63 -9.40 1.34
CA THR A 227 21.10 -9.58 -0.03
C THR A 227 19.59 -9.43 -0.01
N SER A 228 18.94 -9.44 -1.18
CA SER A 228 17.48 -9.44 -1.30
C SER A 228 16.79 -10.64 -0.63
N LEU A 229 17.52 -11.71 -0.31
CA LEU A 229 16.98 -12.82 0.49
C LEU A 229 16.76 -12.42 1.95
N ILE A 230 17.50 -11.45 2.45
CA ILE A 230 17.37 -10.93 3.83
C ILE A 230 16.52 -9.66 3.82
N SER A 231 16.83 -8.74 2.93
CA SER A 231 16.23 -7.40 2.84
C SER A 231 15.73 -7.15 1.42
N PRO A 232 14.45 -7.40 1.12
CA PRO A 232 13.89 -7.08 -0.18
C PRO A 232 13.80 -5.57 -0.44
N ILE A 233 13.66 -4.79 0.63
CA ILE A 233 13.74 -3.33 0.66
C ILE A 233 14.71 -2.94 1.77
N ALA A 234 15.56 -1.95 1.51
CA ALA A 234 16.44 -1.32 2.50
C ALA A 234 16.09 0.16 2.62
N SER A 235 16.04 0.65 3.83
CA SER A 235 15.59 2.02 4.13
C SER A 235 16.65 2.82 4.87
N THR A 236 16.64 4.14 4.67
CA THR A 236 17.40 5.09 5.50
C THR A 236 16.69 6.43 5.60
N SER A 237 17.06 7.26 6.59
CA SER A 237 16.64 8.65 6.68
C SER A 237 17.30 9.44 5.54
N PHE A 238 16.48 10.07 4.71
CA PHE A 238 16.97 10.97 3.67
C PHE A 238 17.77 12.12 4.28
N GLN A 239 17.28 12.70 5.37
CA GLN A 239 17.93 13.83 6.01
C GLN A 239 19.31 13.46 6.59
N GLN A 240 19.48 12.27 7.13
CA GLN A 240 20.75 11.81 7.69
C GLN A 240 21.72 11.35 6.62
N ALA A 241 21.26 10.58 5.65
CA ALA A 241 22.10 9.93 4.65
C ALA A 241 22.47 10.84 3.46
N VAL A 242 21.54 11.72 3.05
CA VAL A 242 21.70 12.61 1.90
C VAL A 242 21.90 14.07 2.33
N GLY A 243 21.33 14.43 3.47
CA GLY A 243 21.44 15.76 4.05
C GLY A 243 20.23 16.65 3.79
N PRO A 244 20.18 17.80 4.50
CA PRO A 244 19.07 18.73 4.38
C PRO A 244 19.02 19.36 2.99
N VAL A 245 17.82 19.45 2.44
CA VAL A 245 17.58 20.11 1.15
C VAL A 245 17.40 21.59 1.37
N THR A 246 18.15 22.40 0.64
CA THR A 246 17.99 23.85 0.64
C THR A 246 17.02 24.29 -0.45
N TYR A 247 16.09 25.17 -0.09
CA TYR A 247 15.19 25.76 -1.05
C TYR A 247 15.99 26.65 -2.02
N SER A 248 15.84 26.39 -3.33
CA SER A 248 16.43 27.19 -4.40
C SER A 248 15.32 27.64 -5.36
N ASP A 249 15.45 28.89 -5.85
CA ASP A 249 14.52 29.41 -6.87
C ASP A 249 14.69 28.70 -8.24
N ASP A 250 15.79 27.99 -8.45
CA ASP A 250 16.18 27.36 -9.71
C ASP A 250 15.76 25.88 -9.87
N ASP A 251 14.81 25.36 -9.09
CA ASP A 251 14.37 23.94 -9.11
C ASP A 251 15.44 22.88 -8.77
N ALA A 252 16.72 23.27 -8.67
CA ALA A 252 17.78 22.36 -8.23
C ALA A 252 17.65 22.15 -6.72
N VAL A 253 17.16 20.99 -6.32
CA VAL A 253 16.84 20.67 -4.93
C VAL A 253 18.01 19.97 -4.22
N LEU A 254 18.81 19.19 -4.95
CA LEU A 254 19.96 18.46 -4.44
C LEU A 254 21.26 18.96 -5.08
N SER A 255 22.32 19.07 -4.26
CA SER A 255 23.66 19.32 -4.78
C SER A 255 24.20 18.10 -5.56
N ASP A 256 25.26 18.32 -6.35
CA ASP A 256 25.92 17.22 -7.05
C ASP A 256 26.45 16.14 -6.09
N GLU A 257 26.91 16.52 -4.91
CA GLU A 257 27.37 15.62 -3.86
C GLU A 257 26.22 14.79 -3.26
N GLN A 258 25.10 15.45 -3.00
CA GLN A 258 23.87 14.77 -2.54
C GLN A 258 23.34 13.77 -3.58
N LEU A 259 23.34 14.17 -4.86
CA LEU A 259 22.96 13.28 -5.96
C LEU A 259 23.94 12.11 -6.12
N ALA A 260 25.23 12.34 -5.96
CA ALA A 260 26.25 11.28 -6.02
C ALA A 260 26.03 10.26 -4.89
N THR A 261 25.79 10.72 -3.65
CA THR A 261 25.49 9.86 -2.50
C THR A 261 24.22 9.04 -2.75
N LEU A 262 23.14 9.68 -3.18
CA LEU A 262 21.86 9.03 -3.48
C LEU A 262 22.04 7.92 -4.53
N ARG A 263 22.73 8.23 -5.63
CA ARG A 263 23.03 7.29 -6.71
C ARG A 263 23.86 6.11 -6.27
N SER A 264 24.90 6.34 -5.46
CA SER A 264 25.73 5.27 -4.89
C SER A 264 24.89 4.30 -4.07
N GLN A 265 24.09 4.80 -3.14
CA GLN A 265 23.25 3.97 -2.27
C GLN A 265 22.21 3.17 -3.07
N ILE A 266 21.52 3.82 -4.02
CA ILE A 266 20.54 3.13 -4.88
C ILE A 266 21.23 2.08 -5.77
N SER A 267 22.39 2.38 -6.34
CA SER A 267 23.15 1.42 -7.16
C SER A 267 23.56 0.20 -6.35
N THR A 268 24.15 0.41 -5.17
CA THR A 268 24.55 -0.67 -4.25
C THR A 268 23.38 -1.58 -3.89
N ALA A 269 22.23 -1.01 -3.56
CA ALA A 269 21.02 -1.79 -3.29
C ALA A 269 20.57 -2.59 -4.53
N LYS A 270 20.49 -1.93 -5.68
CA LYS A 270 20.05 -2.52 -6.95
C LYS A 270 20.96 -3.68 -7.41
N GLU A 271 22.26 -3.56 -7.27
CA GLU A 271 23.23 -4.62 -7.60
C GLU A 271 23.01 -5.89 -6.77
N ARG A 272 22.43 -5.76 -5.58
CA ARG A 272 22.09 -6.87 -4.68
C ARG A 272 20.63 -7.33 -4.82
N GLY A 273 19.88 -6.74 -5.76
CA GLY A 273 18.45 -7.01 -5.95
C GLY A 273 17.58 -6.47 -4.81
N ILE A 274 18.05 -5.46 -4.08
CA ILE A 274 17.36 -4.80 -2.97
C ILE A 274 16.71 -3.51 -3.49
N GLY A 275 15.48 -3.25 -3.09
CA GLY A 275 14.81 -1.99 -3.38
C GLY A 275 15.20 -0.90 -2.37
N ALA A 276 15.44 0.31 -2.86
CA ALA A 276 15.78 1.45 -1.99
C ALA A 276 14.53 2.22 -1.56
N ARG A 277 14.48 2.63 -0.29
CA ARG A 277 13.46 3.52 0.29
C ARG A 277 14.15 4.58 1.15
N TYR A 278 13.70 5.83 1.00
CA TYR A 278 14.12 6.95 1.87
C TYR A 278 12.93 7.50 2.62
N TRP A 279 12.97 7.48 3.94
CA TRP A 279 12.02 8.17 4.81
C TRP A 279 12.56 9.54 5.26
N GLU A 280 11.79 10.34 5.98
CA GLU A 280 12.19 11.69 6.44
C GLU A 280 12.56 12.63 5.27
N THR A 281 11.86 12.48 4.15
CA THR A 281 11.97 13.43 3.03
C THR A 281 11.28 14.75 3.38
N PRO A 282 11.69 15.88 2.78
CA PRO A 282 11.04 17.17 3.04
C PRO A 282 9.53 17.11 2.79
N TYR A 283 8.71 17.55 3.74
CA TYR A 283 7.26 17.65 3.58
C TYR A 283 6.83 19.08 3.19
N TYR A 284 7.67 20.08 3.45
CA TYR A 284 7.42 21.48 3.19
C TYR A 284 8.74 22.21 2.83
N PRO A 285 8.69 23.23 1.93
CA PRO A 285 7.56 23.65 1.09
C PRO A 285 7.12 22.57 0.10
N ILE A 286 5.84 22.58 -0.30
CA ILE A 286 5.29 21.58 -1.24
C ILE A 286 6.11 21.46 -2.53
N ARG A 287 6.62 22.59 -3.04
CA ARG A 287 7.49 22.61 -4.20
C ARG A 287 8.77 21.77 -3.98
N THR A 288 9.44 21.93 -2.83
CA THR A 288 10.63 21.18 -2.47
C THR A 288 10.30 19.68 -2.32
N ARG A 289 9.24 19.35 -1.58
CA ARG A 289 8.75 18.00 -1.47
C ARG A 289 8.56 17.33 -2.84
N ASN A 290 7.83 17.97 -3.72
CA ASN A 290 7.52 17.45 -5.04
C ASN A 290 8.78 17.31 -5.92
N ALA A 291 9.77 18.19 -5.77
CA ALA A 291 11.02 18.10 -6.48
C ALA A 291 11.88 16.92 -5.97
N VAL A 292 11.94 16.71 -4.64
CA VAL A 292 12.61 15.54 -4.05
C VAL A 292 11.93 14.24 -4.50
N TRP A 293 10.61 14.15 -4.46
CA TRP A 293 9.88 12.98 -4.95
C TRP A 293 10.22 12.66 -6.41
N ARG A 294 10.26 13.69 -7.27
CA ARG A 294 10.63 13.53 -8.68
C ARG A 294 12.05 12.97 -8.82
N THR A 295 13.00 13.55 -8.08
CA THR A 295 14.40 13.10 -8.09
C THR A 295 14.51 11.65 -7.63
N LEU A 296 13.90 11.27 -6.50
CA LEU A 296 13.91 9.91 -5.99
C LEU A 296 13.37 8.90 -7.01
N LEU A 297 12.23 9.21 -7.65
CA LEU A 297 11.65 8.36 -8.68
C LEU A 297 12.54 8.26 -9.93
N GLN A 298 13.16 9.37 -10.36
CA GLN A 298 14.08 9.40 -11.51
C GLN A 298 15.35 8.60 -11.24
N GLU A 299 15.88 8.64 -10.03
CA GLU A 299 17.06 7.87 -9.62
C GLU A 299 16.73 6.39 -9.33
N GLY A 300 15.44 6.03 -9.28
CA GLY A 300 14.99 4.64 -9.27
C GLY A 300 14.80 4.03 -7.89
N VAL A 301 14.30 4.79 -6.91
CA VAL A 301 13.83 4.21 -5.64
C VAL A 301 12.73 3.18 -5.91
N ALA A 302 12.71 2.13 -5.13
CA ALA A 302 11.69 1.08 -5.24
C ALA A 302 10.36 1.48 -4.60
N LEU A 303 10.42 2.25 -3.52
CA LEU A 303 9.27 2.76 -2.80
C LEU A 303 9.46 4.26 -2.50
N LEU A 304 8.52 5.06 -2.95
CA LEU A 304 8.43 6.47 -2.55
C LEU A 304 7.69 6.56 -1.21
N ASN A 305 8.38 7.07 -0.19
CA ASN A 305 7.80 7.27 1.15
C ASN A 305 6.92 8.51 1.16
N ALA A 306 5.67 8.40 1.59
CA ALA A 306 4.73 9.53 1.56
C ALA A 306 3.77 9.54 2.75
N ASP A 307 3.60 10.74 3.34
CA ASP A 307 2.56 11.04 4.32
C ASP A 307 1.30 11.64 3.66
N ASP A 308 1.47 12.42 2.59
CA ASP A 308 0.38 13.02 1.82
C ASP A 308 0.01 12.10 0.64
N LEU A 309 -0.89 11.15 0.91
CA LEU A 309 -1.28 10.14 -0.08
C LEU A 309 -2.10 10.71 -1.23
N ASP A 310 -2.86 11.79 -1.01
CA ASP A 310 -3.62 12.43 -2.08
C ASP A 310 -2.68 13.12 -3.07
N ALA A 311 -1.68 13.83 -2.56
CA ALA A 311 -0.70 14.48 -3.41
C ALA A 311 0.16 13.47 -4.18
N VAL A 312 0.61 12.38 -3.53
CA VAL A 312 1.47 11.39 -4.20
C VAL A 312 0.69 10.56 -5.22
N ALA A 313 -0.57 10.21 -4.94
CA ALA A 313 -1.41 9.49 -5.91
C ALA A 313 -1.71 10.33 -7.17
N ALA A 314 -1.79 11.65 -7.03
CA ALA A 314 -1.94 12.55 -8.18
C ALA A 314 -0.64 12.69 -9.02
N TYR A 315 0.46 12.13 -8.57
CA TYR A 315 1.76 12.16 -9.24
C TYR A 315 1.91 11.05 -10.29
N PHE A 316 1.19 9.95 -10.12
CA PHE A 316 1.16 8.77 -10.99
C PHE A 316 -0.10 8.75 -11.87
#